data_d058d532c9fc7ffc7af28acc3d38770d
#
_entry.id   d058d532c9fc7ffc7af28acc3d38770d
#
_cell.length_a   1.000
_cell.length_b   1.000
_cell.length_c   1.000
_cell.angle_alpha   90.00
_cell.angle_beta   90.00
_cell.angle_gamma   90.00
#
_symmetry.space_group_name_H-M   'P 1'
#
loop_
_entity.id
_entity.type
_entity.pdbx_description
1 polymer ?
#
loop_
_entity_poly.entity_id
_entity_poly.type
_entity_poly.pdbx_seq_one_letter_code
_entity_poly.pdbx_strand_id
1 'polypeptide(L)'
;RRLRAALRANDIVVRLGGDEFAFILPRVRDEVALRRLLERVAAAISEPVAVGGHEIVPASSFGVAVFPRDGTAPGTLLKNADIALYETKADNRGGYRLFEKGMRAAIERRQKLAGALRADLAARRLDIALQPQTRIADGAHAGFEALARWNHGGAPVPPPEFVRLAEETGMIVPLGERVLEMALAALRSMLDEGLRPVGISVNVAAAQLKLDGFPATVGALLKRHGVAPAMLEIEITENVLLDRDPGRIHRSLDALKGLGVRVALDDFGTGFASLTHLKRFPVDRLKIDRSFIRAIETDSDDAAISRAIVGLAHSLGLEVVAEGVETEGQLAFLRASGCDTAQGYLFGRPEPAGEAQARLRRARAAGLLPLEAA
;
A
#
# COMPACT_ATOMS: atom_id res chain seq x y z
N ARG A 1 16.22 32.09 13.91
CA ARG A 1 16.26 32.46 15.36
C ARG A 1 15.96 31.25 16.24
N ARG A 2 14.84 30.53 16.03
CA ARG A 2 14.43 29.35 16.82
C ARG A 2 15.50 28.27 16.90
N LEU A 3 16.12 27.91 15.76
CA LEU A 3 17.20 26.93 15.72
C LEU A 3 18.37 27.27 16.62
N ARG A 4 18.77 28.56 16.63
CA ARG A 4 19.88 29.02 17.45
C ARG A 4 19.56 29.02 18.94
N ALA A 5 18.32 29.28 19.31
CA ALA A 5 17.84 29.23 20.71
C ALA A 5 17.76 27.76 21.22
N ALA A 6 17.52 26.80 20.36
CA ALA A 6 17.47 25.38 20.70
C ALA A 6 18.85 24.72 20.81
N LEU A 7 19.94 25.40 20.41
CA LEU A 7 21.31 24.90 20.38
C LEU A 7 22.17 25.50 21.52
N ARG A 8 23.26 24.80 21.86
CA ARG A 8 24.25 25.28 22.84
C ARG A 8 25.16 26.35 22.21
N ALA A 9 25.86 27.10 23.01
CA ALA A 9 26.77 28.15 22.53
C ALA A 9 27.88 27.65 21.59
N ASN A 10 28.33 26.41 21.80
CA ASN A 10 29.37 25.76 20.97
C ASN A 10 28.82 24.99 19.76
N ASP A 11 27.49 24.85 19.64
CA ASP A 11 26.89 24.20 18.47
C ASP A 11 26.86 25.21 17.32
N ILE A 12 27.16 24.73 16.12
CA ILE A 12 27.19 25.57 14.92
C ILE A 12 25.97 25.21 14.07
N VAL A 13 25.23 26.20 13.61
CA VAL A 13 24.16 26.06 12.63
C VAL A 13 24.48 26.92 11.42
N VAL A 14 24.39 26.32 10.22
CA VAL A 14 24.63 26.96 8.94
C VAL A 14 23.46 26.68 8.02
N ARG A 15 22.97 27.69 7.31
CA ARG A 15 21.99 27.51 6.23
C ARG A 15 22.75 27.18 4.94
N LEU A 16 22.46 26.03 4.35
CA LEU A 16 23.09 25.58 3.11
C LEU A 16 22.40 26.19 1.87
N GLY A 17 21.08 26.34 1.92
CA GLY A 17 20.24 26.92 0.89
C GLY A 17 18.77 26.58 1.09
N GLY A 18 17.85 27.35 0.53
CA GLY A 18 16.41 27.06 0.63
C GLY A 18 15.96 26.81 2.07
N ASP A 19 15.45 25.63 2.34
CA ASP A 19 14.99 25.10 3.65
C ASP A 19 16.02 24.18 4.33
N GLU A 20 17.24 24.05 3.78
CA GLU A 20 18.27 23.16 4.28
C GLU A 20 19.23 23.85 5.25
N PHE A 21 19.44 23.20 6.41
CA PHE A 21 20.36 23.63 7.46
C PHE A 21 21.28 22.49 7.86
N ALA A 22 22.55 22.82 8.08
CA ALA A 22 23.54 21.89 8.66
C ALA A 22 23.84 22.30 10.11
N PHE A 23 24.06 21.29 10.94
CA PHE A 23 24.45 21.43 12.34
C PHE A 23 25.80 20.74 12.55
N ILE A 24 26.72 21.39 13.27
CA ILE A 24 27.90 20.76 13.81
C ILE A 24 27.73 20.74 15.34
N LEU A 25 27.66 19.55 15.91
CA LEU A 25 27.35 19.32 17.31
C LEU A 25 28.58 18.72 18.01
N PRO A 26 29.52 19.54 18.49
CA PRO A 26 30.71 19.04 19.17
C PRO A 26 30.31 18.45 20.54
N ARG A 27 30.97 17.34 20.92
CA ARG A 27 30.82 16.73 22.26
C ARG A 27 29.42 16.15 22.56
N VAL A 28 28.80 15.52 21.58
CA VAL A 28 27.64 14.65 21.82
C VAL A 28 28.18 13.36 22.47
N ARG A 29 27.74 13.04 23.69
CA ARG A 29 28.30 11.94 24.50
C ARG A 29 27.86 10.57 24.00
N ASP A 30 26.59 10.46 23.64
CA ASP A 30 25.94 9.23 23.26
C ASP A 30 24.69 9.49 22.38
N GLU A 31 24.09 8.44 21.89
CA GLU A 31 22.90 8.51 21.04
C GLU A 31 21.67 9.05 21.78
N VAL A 32 21.55 8.80 23.07
CA VAL A 32 20.46 9.33 23.90
C VAL A 32 20.53 10.86 24.00
N ALA A 33 21.74 11.40 24.19
CA ALA A 33 21.96 12.84 24.21
C ALA A 33 21.70 13.47 22.83
N LEU A 34 22.07 12.77 21.75
CA LEU A 34 21.77 13.19 20.38
C LEU A 34 20.26 13.24 20.14
N ARG A 35 19.56 12.18 20.47
CA ARG A 35 18.09 12.09 20.32
C ARG A 35 17.39 13.25 21.02
N ARG A 36 17.68 13.48 22.29
CA ARG A 36 17.10 14.59 23.08
C ARG A 36 17.38 15.95 22.45
N LEU A 37 18.57 16.15 21.88
CA LEU A 37 18.92 17.39 21.19
C LEU A 37 18.08 17.56 19.92
N LEU A 38 17.97 16.52 19.09
CA LEU A 38 17.20 16.55 17.85
C LEU A 38 15.70 16.73 18.11
N GLU A 39 15.14 16.06 19.13
CA GLU A 39 13.76 16.26 19.58
C GLU A 39 13.50 17.72 20.01
N ARG A 40 14.42 18.30 20.77
CA ARG A 40 14.32 19.71 21.15
C ARG A 40 14.38 20.65 19.95
N VAL A 41 15.25 20.40 18.97
CA VAL A 41 15.36 21.19 17.74
C VAL A 41 14.09 21.03 16.90
N ALA A 42 13.58 19.79 16.77
CA ALA A 42 12.34 19.51 16.06
C ALA A 42 11.15 20.23 16.69
N ALA A 43 11.00 20.19 18.02
CA ALA A 43 9.95 20.89 18.74
C ALA A 43 10.01 22.41 18.49
N ALA A 44 11.22 23.01 18.54
CA ALA A 44 11.40 24.44 18.27
C ALA A 44 11.06 24.85 16.82
N ILE A 45 11.26 23.92 15.86
CA ILE A 45 10.87 24.14 14.45
C ILE A 45 9.35 24.05 14.32
N SER A 46 8.73 23.05 14.95
CA SER A 46 7.31 22.74 14.84
C SER A 46 6.39 23.73 15.57
N GLU A 47 6.95 24.75 16.26
CA GLU A 47 6.13 25.83 16.77
C GLU A 47 5.40 26.55 15.62
N PRO A 48 4.08 26.79 15.75
CA PRO A 48 3.28 27.42 14.70
C PRO A 48 3.84 28.77 14.24
N VAL A 49 3.70 29.04 12.95
CA VAL A 49 4.08 30.31 12.33
C VAL A 49 2.90 30.88 11.58
N ALA A 50 2.49 32.12 11.91
CA ALA A 50 1.46 32.81 11.15
C ALA A 50 2.05 33.41 9.86
N VAL A 51 1.53 32.98 8.73
CA VAL A 51 1.91 33.48 7.40
C VAL A 51 0.65 33.81 6.60
N GLY A 52 0.47 35.05 6.22
CA GLY A 52 -0.67 35.48 5.41
C GLY A 52 -2.05 35.17 6.02
N GLY A 53 -2.17 35.18 7.36
CA GLY A 53 -3.40 34.86 8.08
C GLY A 53 -3.66 33.36 8.32
N HIS A 54 -2.76 32.49 7.87
CA HIS A 54 -2.82 31.05 8.10
C HIS A 54 -1.74 30.63 9.11
N GLU A 55 -2.09 29.68 9.98
CA GLU A 55 -1.15 29.06 10.90
C GLU A 55 -0.51 27.84 10.24
N ILE A 56 0.81 27.86 10.08
CA ILE A 56 1.60 26.78 9.49
C ILE A 56 2.44 26.14 10.58
N VAL A 57 2.35 24.82 10.74
CA VAL A 57 3.22 24.00 11.60
C VAL A 57 4.29 23.36 10.73
N PRO A 58 5.55 23.83 10.77
CA PRO A 58 6.63 23.23 9.99
C PRO A 58 7.02 21.85 10.55
N ALA A 59 7.37 20.92 9.68
CA ALA A 59 7.99 19.65 10.05
C ALA A 59 9.45 19.62 9.61
N SER A 60 10.30 18.85 10.30
CA SER A 60 11.72 18.70 9.97
C SER A 60 12.15 17.25 10.00
N SER A 61 13.06 16.88 9.10
CA SER A 61 13.74 15.60 9.06
C SER A 61 15.24 15.83 9.24
N PHE A 62 15.93 14.90 9.91
CA PHE A 62 17.37 15.02 10.17
C PHE A 62 18.11 13.78 9.66
N GLY A 63 19.23 14.03 8.99
CA GLY A 63 20.24 13.02 8.69
C GLY A 63 21.48 13.29 9.51
N VAL A 64 22.07 12.30 10.12
CA VAL A 64 23.17 12.44 11.06
C VAL A 64 24.35 11.56 10.64
N ALA A 65 25.55 12.16 10.56
CA ALA A 65 26.82 11.46 10.41
C ALA A 65 27.73 11.76 11.61
N VAL A 66 28.41 10.76 12.13
CA VAL A 66 29.23 10.85 13.34
C VAL A 66 30.72 10.75 12.99
N PHE A 67 31.50 11.77 13.36
CA PHE A 67 32.96 11.74 13.26
C PHE A 67 33.57 10.97 14.43
N PRO A 68 34.62 10.16 14.22
CA PRO A 68 35.24 9.79 12.92
C PRO A 68 34.60 8.54 12.27
N ARG A 69 33.56 7.96 12.88
CA ARG A 69 32.92 6.68 12.50
C ARG A 69 32.43 6.69 11.04
N ASP A 70 31.77 7.77 10.64
CA ASP A 70 31.10 7.88 9.35
C ASP A 70 31.90 8.69 8.32
N GLY A 71 33.13 9.08 8.67
CA GLY A 71 34.05 9.78 7.80
C GLY A 71 35.01 10.68 8.57
N THR A 72 36.17 10.97 7.96
CA THR A 72 37.20 11.85 8.54
C THR A 72 37.32 13.19 7.80
N ALA A 73 36.80 13.28 6.59
CA ALA A 73 36.79 14.50 5.80
C ALA A 73 35.41 15.19 5.89
N PRO A 74 35.34 16.52 5.97
CA PRO A 74 34.07 17.28 6.09
C PRO A 74 33.08 16.95 4.95
N GLY A 75 33.56 16.88 3.70
CA GLY A 75 32.72 16.56 2.55
C GLY A 75 32.12 15.14 2.62
N THR A 76 32.86 14.16 3.19
CA THR A 76 32.35 12.80 3.39
C THR A 76 31.25 12.78 4.46
N LEU A 77 31.46 13.47 5.57
CA LEU A 77 30.47 13.56 6.64
C LEU A 77 29.16 14.25 6.17
N LEU A 78 29.30 15.36 5.44
CA LEU A 78 28.13 16.06 4.91
C LEU A 78 27.36 15.17 3.92
N LYS A 79 28.05 14.49 3.00
CA LYS A 79 27.44 13.55 2.06
C LYS A 79 26.75 12.39 2.79
N ASN A 80 27.33 11.84 3.83
CA ASN A 80 26.75 10.74 4.59
C ASN A 80 25.57 11.19 5.45
N ALA A 81 25.60 12.41 6.00
CA ALA A 81 24.44 13.02 6.66
C ALA A 81 23.29 13.26 5.66
N ASP A 82 23.58 13.71 4.43
CA ASP A 82 22.57 13.91 3.39
C ASP A 82 21.94 12.59 2.95
N ILE A 83 22.71 11.51 2.82
CA ILE A 83 22.21 10.15 2.59
C ILE A 83 21.22 9.73 3.68
N ALA A 84 21.56 9.94 4.95
CA ALA A 84 20.69 9.60 6.08
C ALA A 84 19.43 10.49 6.11
N LEU A 85 19.55 11.75 5.72
CA LEU A 85 18.41 12.68 5.58
C LEU A 85 17.44 12.22 4.49
N TYR A 86 17.98 11.80 3.35
CA TYR A 86 17.18 11.26 2.25
C TYR A 86 16.34 10.06 2.70
N GLU A 87 16.94 9.11 3.40
CA GLU A 87 16.23 7.94 3.97
C GLU A 87 15.17 8.36 5.01
N THR A 88 15.46 9.37 5.85
CA THR A 88 14.49 9.90 6.81
C THR A 88 13.27 10.51 6.10
N LYS A 89 13.49 11.24 5.00
CA LYS A 89 12.40 11.83 4.20
C LYS A 89 11.54 10.77 3.50
N ALA A 90 12.14 9.63 3.14
CA ALA A 90 11.48 8.55 2.44
C ALA A 90 10.54 7.73 3.36
N ASP A 91 10.85 7.59 4.66
CA ASP A 91 10.10 6.72 5.58
C ASP A 91 8.91 7.37 6.30
N ASN A 92 8.79 8.64 6.28
CA ASN A 92 7.70 9.49 6.82
C ASN A 92 8.34 10.80 7.27
N ARG A 93 8.09 11.88 6.58
CA ARG A 93 8.62 13.21 6.85
C ARG A 93 8.51 13.58 8.33
N GLY A 94 9.64 13.48 9.05
CA GLY A 94 9.78 13.75 10.48
C GLY A 94 10.71 12.74 11.15
N GLY A 95 11.48 13.17 12.16
CA GLY A 95 12.42 12.32 12.86
C GLY A 95 13.87 12.45 12.39
N TYR A 96 14.72 11.48 12.79
CA TYR A 96 16.14 11.47 12.44
C TYR A 96 16.63 10.06 12.10
N ARG A 97 17.67 9.98 11.26
CA ARG A 97 18.45 8.76 11.04
C ARG A 97 19.94 9.02 11.19
N LEU A 98 20.61 8.06 11.80
CA LEU A 98 22.06 7.96 11.77
C LEU A 98 22.49 7.31 10.46
N PHE A 99 23.58 7.80 9.87
CA PHE A 99 24.16 7.17 8.70
C PHE A 99 24.63 5.75 9.02
N GLU A 100 24.32 4.84 8.14
CA GLU A 100 24.81 3.46 8.15
C GLU A 100 25.49 3.17 6.79
N LYS A 101 26.60 2.42 6.82
CA LYS A 101 27.38 2.13 5.59
C LYS A 101 26.55 1.48 4.47
N GLY A 102 25.50 0.74 4.81
CA GLY A 102 24.58 0.12 3.87
C GLY A 102 23.65 1.08 3.13
N MET A 103 23.37 2.27 3.69
CA MET A 103 22.41 3.23 3.11
C MET A 103 22.80 3.68 1.71
N ARG A 104 24.09 3.90 1.46
CA ARG A 104 24.56 4.30 0.14
C ARG A 104 24.28 3.24 -0.92
N ALA A 105 24.57 1.98 -0.59
CA ALA A 105 24.30 0.85 -1.50
C ALA A 105 22.78 0.68 -1.71
N ALA A 106 21.96 0.93 -0.69
CA ALA A 106 20.50 0.89 -0.79
C ALA A 106 19.98 1.96 -1.75
N ILE A 107 20.47 3.21 -1.67
CA ILE A 107 20.09 4.30 -2.59
C ILE A 107 20.52 3.97 -4.03
N GLU A 108 21.76 3.51 -4.22
CA GLU A 108 22.24 3.12 -5.55
C GLU A 108 21.41 1.96 -6.13
N ARG A 109 21.07 0.96 -5.33
CA ARG A 109 20.15 -0.13 -5.71
C ARG A 109 18.79 0.42 -6.10
N ARG A 110 18.21 1.30 -5.28
CA ARG A 110 16.90 1.91 -5.53
C ARG A 110 16.86 2.72 -6.83
N GLN A 111 17.89 3.50 -7.12
CA GLN A 111 18.02 4.23 -8.39
C GLN A 111 18.11 3.28 -9.59
N LYS A 112 18.90 2.20 -9.49
CA LYS A 112 18.99 1.16 -10.52
C LYS A 112 17.64 0.48 -10.75
N LEU A 113 16.93 0.10 -9.67
CA LEU A 113 15.63 -0.51 -9.77
C LEU A 113 14.58 0.44 -10.36
N ALA A 114 14.64 1.74 -10.07
CA ALA A 114 13.73 2.73 -10.66
C ALA A 114 13.92 2.83 -12.18
N GLY A 115 15.18 2.86 -12.64
CA GLY A 115 15.50 2.82 -14.08
C GLY A 115 15.02 1.54 -14.76
N ALA A 116 15.23 0.40 -14.09
CA ALA A 116 14.80 -0.91 -14.58
C ALA A 116 13.27 -1.04 -14.64
N LEU A 117 12.56 -0.61 -13.59
CA LEU A 117 11.10 -0.64 -13.57
C LEU A 117 10.49 0.19 -14.70
N ARG A 118 11.05 1.39 -14.95
CA ARG A 118 10.62 2.24 -16.07
C ARG A 118 10.80 1.55 -17.42
N ALA A 119 11.96 0.91 -17.63
CA ALA A 119 12.25 0.19 -18.86
C ALA A 119 11.34 -1.04 -19.03
N ASP A 120 11.09 -1.78 -17.95
CA ASP A 120 10.27 -2.99 -17.97
C ASP A 120 8.76 -2.67 -18.12
N LEU A 121 8.29 -1.56 -17.56
CA LEU A 121 6.94 -1.05 -17.82
C LEU A 121 6.76 -0.68 -19.31
N ALA A 122 7.70 0.07 -19.88
CA ALA A 122 7.67 0.46 -21.30
C ALA A 122 7.73 -0.76 -22.23
N ALA A 123 8.50 -1.79 -21.86
CA ALA A 123 8.64 -3.05 -22.59
C ALA A 123 7.57 -4.08 -22.26
N ARG A 124 6.59 -3.75 -21.37
CA ARG A 124 5.49 -4.64 -20.93
C ARG A 124 5.97 -5.95 -20.30
N ARG A 125 7.08 -5.93 -19.57
CA ARG A 125 7.71 -7.10 -18.92
C ARG A 125 7.28 -7.35 -17.47
N LEU A 126 6.15 -6.81 -17.05
CA LEU A 126 5.55 -7.14 -15.77
C LEU A 126 4.55 -8.27 -15.94
N ASP A 127 4.33 -8.98 -14.85
CA ASP A 127 3.38 -10.08 -14.73
C ASP A 127 2.41 -9.86 -13.57
N ILE A 128 1.38 -10.70 -13.47
CA ILE A 128 0.49 -10.81 -12.33
C ILE A 128 0.45 -12.24 -11.81
N ALA A 129 0.22 -12.36 -10.51
CA ALA A 129 -0.21 -13.61 -9.90
C ALA A 129 -1.65 -13.43 -9.39
N LEU A 130 -2.44 -14.48 -9.51
CA LEU A 130 -3.82 -14.50 -9.05
C LEU A 130 -3.91 -15.31 -7.77
N GLN A 131 -4.49 -14.71 -6.71
CA GLN A 131 -4.75 -15.40 -5.47
C GLN A 131 -6.25 -15.69 -5.35
N PRO A 132 -6.65 -16.97 -5.08
CA PRO A 132 -8.06 -17.30 -5.00
C PRO A 132 -8.69 -16.75 -3.72
N GLN A 133 -9.92 -16.28 -3.86
CA GLN A 133 -10.85 -15.95 -2.79
C GLN A 133 -11.93 -17.04 -2.72
N THR A 134 -12.33 -17.40 -1.49
CA THR A 134 -13.28 -18.49 -1.23
C THR A 134 -14.41 -18.01 -0.35
N ARG A 135 -15.65 -18.29 -0.72
CA ARG A 135 -16.83 -18.02 0.10
C ARG A 135 -16.87 -18.98 1.29
N ILE A 136 -16.97 -18.46 2.51
CA ILE A 136 -16.85 -19.25 3.73
C ILE A 136 -18.02 -20.21 3.92
N ALA A 137 -19.22 -19.80 3.49
CA ALA A 137 -20.46 -20.56 3.73
C ALA A 137 -20.45 -21.95 3.09
N ASP A 138 -19.97 -22.06 1.85
CA ASP A 138 -20.04 -23.27 1.02
C ASP A 138 -18.71 -23.72 0.42
N GLY A 139 -17.62 -22.97 0.64
CA GLY A 139 -16.31 -23.25 0.08
C GLY A 139 -16.21 -22.94 -1.43
N ALA A 140 -17.21 -22.29 -2.01
CA ALA A 140 -17.21 -21.96 -3.43
C ALA A 140 -16.17 -20.88 -3.76
N HIS A 141 -15.63 -20.94 -4.97
CA HIS A 141 -14.75 -19.89 -5.50
C HIS A 141 -15.50 -18.55 -5.57
N ALA A 142 -14.93 -17.51 -4.95
CA ALA A 142 -15.53 -16.17 -4.86
C ALA A 142 -14.87 -15.12 -5.76
N GLY A 143 -13.71 -15.44 -6.35
CA GLY A 143 -12.96 -14.54 -7.23
C GLY A 143 -11.46 -14.70 -7.08
N PHE A 144 -10.73 -13.79 -7.69
CA PHE A 144 -9.28 -13.70 -7.57
C PHE A 144 -8.85 -12.28 -7.22
N GLU A 145 -7.78 -12.16 -6.44
CA GLU A 145 -7.02 -10.92 -6.35
C GLU A 145 -5.84 -10.96 -7.32
N ALA A 146 -5.69 -9.92 -8.15
CA ALA A 146 -4.56 -9.75 -9.06
C ALA A 146 -3.43 -8.98 -8.39
N LEU A 147 -2.34 -9.67 -8.17
CA LEU A 147 -1.16 -9.18 -7.48
C LEU A 147 -0.02 -8.97 -8.46
N ALA A 148 0.48 -7.74 -8.60
CA ALA A 148 1.58 -7.40 -9.48
C ALA A 148 2.83 -8.24 -9.17
N ARG A 149 3.54 -8.66 -10.22
CA ARG A 149 4.82 -9.38 -10.14
C ARG A 149 5.83 -8.73 -11.07
N TRP A 150 7.01 -8.54 -10.56
CA TRP A 150 8.12 -8.01 -11.33
C TRP A 150 9.38 -8.83 -11.08
N ASN A 151 9.98 -9.30 -12.17
CA ASN A 151 11.27 -9.99 -12.15
C ASN A 151 12.31 -9.09 -12.81
N HIS A 152 13.43 -8.86 -12.13
CA HIS A 152 14.54 -8.10 -12.65
C HIS A 152 15.85 -8.86 -12.50
N GLY A 153 16.63 -8.98 -13.60
CA GLY A 153 17.89 -9.73 -13.58
C GLY A 153 17.71 -11.22 -13.25
N GLY A 154 16.55 -11.83 -13.57
CA GLY A 154 16.26 -13.23 -13.29
C GLY A 154 15.79 -13.53 -11.84
N ALA A 155 15.62 -12.50 -11.01
CA ALA A 155 15.15 -12.63 -9.64
C ALA A 155 13.84 -11.83 -9.41
N PRO A 156 12.91 -12.36 -8.58
CA PRO A 156 11.72 -11.62 -8.22
C PRO A 156 12.08 -10.41 -7.33
N VAL A 157 11.49 -9.25 -7.64
CA VAL A 157 11.53 -8.06 -6.78
C VAL A 157 10.28 -8.08 -5.90
N PRO A 158 10.40 -7.98 -4.57
CA PRO A 158 9.25 -8.00 -3.68
C PRO A 158 8.25 -6.89 -3.99
N PRO A 159 6.92 -7.17 -4.03
CA PRO A 159 5.90 -6.15 -4.31
C PRO A 159 5.99 -4.90 -3.43
N PRO A 160 6.20 -4.99 -2.09
CA PRO A 160 6.35 -3.79 -1.26
C PRO A 160 7.53 -2.90 -1.69
N GLU A 161 8.63 -3.48 -2.23
CA GLU A 161 9.80 -2.73 -2.68
C GLU A 161 9.51 -1.96 -3.97
N PHE A 162 8.96 -2.62 -5.00
CA PHE A 162 8.76 -1.95 -6.28
C PHE A 162 7.48 -1.11 -6.35
N VAL A 163 6.43 -1.45 -5.59
CA VAL A 163 5.22 -0.61 -5.50
C VAL A 163 5.55 0.72 -4.83
N ARG A 164 6.24 0.68 -3.68
CA ARG A 164 6.72 1.90 -3.01
C ARG A 164 7.61 2.73 -3.96
N LEU A 165 8.51 2.08 -4.69
CA LEU A 165 9.37 2.75 -5.68
C LEU A 165 8.54 3.40 -6.79
N ALA A 166 7.49 2.75 -7.27
CA ALA A 166 6.59 3.27 -8.28
C ALA A 166 5.79 4.49 -7.77
N GLU A 167 5.34 4.45 -6.50
CA GLU A 167 4.67 5.60 -5.87
C GLU A 167 5.57 6.83 -5.79
N GLU A 168 6.79 6.67 -5.28
CA GLU A 168 7.76 7.75 -5.11
C GLU A 168 8.22 8.38 -6.42
N THR A 169 8.25 7.58 -7.48
CA THR A 169 8.71 8.01 -8.80
C THR A 169 7.58 8.37 -9.77
N GLY A 170 6.31 8.29 -9.31
CA GLY A 170 5.12 8.52 -10.14
C GLY A 170 4.83 7.41 -11.16
N MET A 171 5.57 6.31 -11.13
CA MET A 171 5.34 5.15 -12.01
C MET A 171 4.16 4.28 -11.56
N ILE A 172 3.56 4.57 -10.40
CA ILE A 172 2.41 3.81 -9.89
C ILE A 172 1.20 3.90 -10.84
N VAL A 173 1.05 5.00 -11.57
CA VAL A 173 -0.04 5.17 -12.55
C VAL A 173 0.12 4.19 -13.72
N PRO A 174 1.20 4.22 -14.51
CA PRO A 174 1.36 3.25 -15.61
C PRO A 174 1.52 1.81 -15.12
N LEU A 175 2.01 1.57 -13.90
CA LEU A 175 2.04 0.25 -13.28
C LEU A 175 0.61 -0.27 -13.05
N GLY A 176 -0.24 0.51 -12.40
CA GLY A 176 -1.61 0.11 -12.11
C GLY A 176 -2.46 -0.07 -13.36
N GLU A 177 -2.31 0.79 -14.38
CA GLU A 177 -2.96 0.59 -15.68
C GLU A 177 -2.55 -0.74 -16.33
N ARG A 178 -1.26 -1.07 -16.24
CA ARG A 178 -0.74 -2.34 -16.78
C ARG A 178 -1.30 -3.54 -16.03
N VAL A 179 -1.40 -3.48 -14.70
CA VAL A 179 -2.00 -4.55 -13.86
C VAL A 179 -3.47 -4.73 -14.19
N LEU A 180 -4.24 -3.64 -14.31
CA LEU A 180 -5.65 -3.68 -14.73
C LEU A 180 -5.82 -4.35 -16.09
N GLU A 181 -5.00 -3.98 -17.09
CA GLU A 181 -5.03 -4.58 -18.42
C GLU A 181 -4.77 -6.09 -18.37
N MET A 182 -3.75 -6.53 -17.59
CA MET A 182 -3.40 -7.95 -17.45
C MET A 182 -4.48 -8.74 -16.71
N ALA A 183 -5.04 -8.16 -15.65
CA ALA A 183 -6.12 -8.75 -14.87
C ALA A 183 -7.38 -8.99 -15.74
N LEU A 184 -7.79 -7.98 -16.51
CA LEU A 184 -8.93 -8.11 -17.41
C LEU A 184 -8.66 -9.07 -18.57
N ALA A 185 -7.44 -9.14 -19.09
CA ALA A 185 -7.05 -10.11 -20.10
C ALA A 185 -7.11 -11.54 -19.55
N ALA A 186 -6.62 -11.78 -18.33
CA ALA A 186 -6.70 -13.08 -17.67
C ALA A 186 -8.15 -13.52 -17.43
N LEU A 187 -8.99 -12.58 -16.92
CA LEU A 187 -10.41 -12.82 -16.70
C LEU A 187 -11.11 -13.15 -18.03
N ARG A 188 -10.85 -12.39 -19.11
CA ARG A 188 -11.39 -12.67 -20.43
C ARG A 188 -11.02 -14.05 -20.94
N SER A 189 -9.74 -14.43 -20.81
CA SER A 189 -9.26 -15.79 -21.20
C SER A 189 -10.03 -16.90 -20.49
N MET A 190 -10.30 -16.73 -19.18
CA MET A 190 -11.10 -17.68 -18.41
C MET A 190 -12.55 -17.77 -18.94
N LEU A 191 -13.15 -16.62 -19.23
CA LEU A 191 -14.52 -16.56 -19.79
C LEU A 191 -14.62 -17.19 -21.18
N ASP A 192 -13.60 -17.00 -22.04
CA ASP A 192 -13.56 -17.59 -23.38
C ASP A 192 -13.48 -19.13 -23.33
N GLU A 193 -12.90 -19.70 -22.28
CA GLU A 193 -12.92 -21.15 -22.03
C GLU A 193 -14.22 -21.64 -21.36
N GLY A 194 -15.18 -20.75 -21.18
CA GLY A 194 -16.42 -21.08 -20.48
C GLY A 194 -16.25 -21.30 -18.98
N LEU A 195 -15.07 -20.96 -18.41
CA LEU A 195 -14.89 -20.87 -16.97
C LEU A 195 -15.69 -19.67 -16.48
N ARG A 196 -16.23 -19.75 -15.27
CA ARG A 196 -17.04 -18.67 -14.68
C ARG A 196 -16.39 -18.19 -13.38
N PRO A 197 -15.25 -17.47 -13.44
CA PRO A 197 -14.75 -16.77 -12.27
C PRO A 197 -15.78 -15.72 -11.86
N VAL A 198 -16.02 -15.57 -10.56
CA VAL A 198 -17.00 -14.59 -10.05
C VAL A 198 -16.53 -13.16 -10.33
N GLY A 199 -15.21 -12.91 -10.28
CA GLY A 199 -14.61 -11.63 -10.59
C GLY A 199 -13.12 -11.60 -10.31
N ILE A 200 -12.55 -10.42 -10.50
CA ILE A 200 -11.15 -10.15 -10.20
C ILE A 200 -11.03 -8.81 -9.48
N SER A 201 -10.27 -8.76 -8.40
CA SER A 201 -9.96 -7.52 -7.72
C SER A 201 -8.54 -7.05 -8.05
N VAL A 202 -8.36 -5.72 -8.06
CA VAL A 202 -7.10 -5.05 -8.40
C VAL A 202 -6.84 -3.89 -7.44
N ASN A 203 -5.66 -3.85 -6.87
CA ASN A 203 -5.21 -2.75 -6.01
C ASN A 203 -5.00 -1.46 -6.82
N VAL A 204 -5.56 -0.34 -6.34
CA VAL A 204 -5.48 0.98 -6.97
C VAL A 204 -4.97 2.02 -5.98
N ALA A 205 -3.91 2.72 -6.36
CA ALA A 205 -3.32 3.77 -5.53
C ALA A 205 -4.12 5.09 -5.61
N ALA A 206 -4.06 5.89 -4.54
CA ALA A 206 -4.65 7.23 -4.49
C ALA A 206 -4.24 8.12 -5.67
N ALA A 207 -3.00 7.99 -6.14
CA ALA A 207 -2.50 8.76 -7.30
C ALA A 207 -3.30 8.50 -8.58
N GLN A 208 -3.77 7.27 -8.80
CA GLN A 208 -4.60 6.90 -9.95
C GLN A 208 -6.01 7.47 -9.81
N LEU A 209 -6.64 7.36 -8.64
CA LEU A 209 -7.97 7.89 -8.36
C LEU A 209 -8.05 9.41 -8.51
N LYS A 210 -6.94 10.12 -8.32
CA LYS A 210 -6.84 11.57 -8.52
C LYS A 210 -6.73 12.00 -9.98
N LEU A 211 -6.57 11.08 -10.91
CA LEU A 211 -6.57 11.41 -12.33
C LEU A 211 -8.00 11.54 -12.84
N ASP A 212 -8.34 12.67 -13.42
CA ASP A 212 -9.71 12.94 -13.93
C ASP A 212 -10.18 11.93 -14.97
N GLY A 213 -9.24 11.31 -15.71
CA GLY A 213 -9.52 10.31 -16.73
C GLY A 213 -9.55 8.86 -16.24
N PHE A 214 -9.25 8.57 -14.97
CA PHE A 214 -9.10 7.19 -14.50
C PHE A 214 -10.37 6.33 -14.66
N PRO A 215 -11.58 6.79 -14.29
CA PRO A 215 -12.79 6.01 -14.53
C PRO A 215 -13.05 5.74 -16.02
N ALA A 216 -12.74 6.70 -16.90
CA ALA A 216 -12.86 6.52 -18.35
C ALA A 216 -11.86 5.48 -18.89
N THR A 217 -10.63 5.47 -18.36
CA THR A 217 -9.60 4.45 -18.67
C THR A 217 -10.09 3.06 -18.27
N VAL A 218 -10.64 2.90 -17.05
CA VAL A 218 -11.21 1.62 -16.58
C VAL A 218 -12.36 1.18 -17.49
N GLY A 219 -13.30 2.09 -17.82
CA GLY A 219 -14.41 1.79 -18.73
C GLY A 219 -13.94 1.36 -20.12
N ALA A 220 -12.91 2.01 -20.66
CA ALA A 220 -12.31 1.65 -21.95
C ALA A 220 -11.64 0.27 -21.93
N LEU A 221 -10.95 -0.08 -20.84
CA LEU A 221 -10.34 -1.39 -20.66
C LEU A 221 -11.39 -2.49 -20.54
N LEU A 222 -12.45 -2.29 -19.73
CA LEU A 222 -13.57 -3.22 -19.59
C LEU A 222 -14.22 -3.49 -20.96
N LYS A 223 -14.49 -2.43 -21.72
CA LYS A 223 -15.06 -2.54 -23.06
C LYS A 223 -14.11 -3.27 -24.01
N ARG A 224 -12.83 -2.96 -24.03
CA ARG A 224 -11.80 -3.60 -24.86
C ARG A 224 -11.72 -5.10 -24.65
N HIS A 225 -11.78 -5.53 -23.38
CA HIS A 225 -11.71 -6.94 -23.03
C HIS A 225 -13.07 -7.64 -23.02
N GLY A 226 -14.18 -6.93 -23.24
CA GLY A 226 -15.52 -7.50 -23.21
C GLY A 226 -15.86 -8.11 -21.83
N VAL A 227 -15.43 -7.47 -20.75
CA VAL A 227 -15.67 -7.90 -19.36
C VAL A 227 -16.77 -7.05 -18.76
N ALA A 228 -17.76 -7.70 -18.12
CA ALA A 228 -18.82 -6.98 -17.42
C ALA A 228 -18.25 -6.20 -16.23
N PRO A 229 -18.61 -4.92 -16.03
CA PRO A 229 -18.06 -4.10 -14.96
C PRO A 229 -18.20 -4.71 -13.56
N ALA A 230 -19.29 -5.42 -13.28
CA ALA A 230 -19.54 -6.08 -12.02
C ALA A 230 -18.54 -7.21 -11.69
N MET A 231 -17.75 -7.66 -12.67
CA MET A 231 -16.68 -8.65 -12.49
C MET A 231 -15.34 -8.02 -12.12
N LEU A 232 -15.22 -6.68 -12.11
CA LEU A 232 -14.04 -5.97 -11.64
C LEU A 232 -14.33 -5.35 -10.29
N GLU A 233 -13.42 -5.58 -9.34
CA GLU A 233 -13.39 -4.89 -8.05
C GLU A 233 -12.11 -4.07 -7.94
N ILE A 234 -12.24 -2.82 -7.51
CA ILE A 234 -11.12 -1.93 -7.22
C ILE A 234 -10.87 -1.97 -5.72
N GLU A 235 -9.67 -2.34 -5.30
CA GLU A 235 -9.25 -2.33 -3.91
C GLU A 235 -8.47 -1.05 -3.60
N ILE A 236 -8.85 -0.37 -2.52
CA ILE A 236 -8.21 0.86 -2.05
C ILE A 236 -7.85 0.70 -0.57
N THR A 237 -6.67 1.11 -0.17
CA THR A 237 -6.27 1.04 1.24
C THR A 237 -6.98 2.09 2.09
N GLU A 238 -7.08 1.84 3.40
CA GLU A 238 -7.67 2.77 4.37
C GLU A 238 -7.06 4.18 4.30
N ASN A 239 -5.76 4.28 4.00
CA ASN A 239 -5.05 5.56 3.89
C ASN A 239 -5.58 6.47 2.76
N VAL A 240 -6.23 5.91 1.75
CA VAL A 240 -6.87 6.67 0.66
C VAL A 240 -8.00 7.54 1.19
N LEU A 241 -8.70 7.10 2.25
CA LEU A 241 -9.79 7.86 2.88
C LEU A 241 -9.27 9.12 3.63
N LEU A 242 -8.00 9.12 4.02
CA LEU A 242 -7.33 10.20 4.75
C LEU A 242 -6.55 11.16 3.84
N ASP A 243 -6.68 11.00 2.52
CA ASP A 243 -5.98 11.84 1.55
C ASP A 243 -6.34 13.33 1.67
N ARG A 244 -5.44 14.18 1.24
CA ARG A 244 -5.61 15.64 1.26
C ARG A 244 -6.66 16.17 0.28
N ASP A 245 -7.01 15.38 -0.74
CA ASP A 245 -8.07 15.68 -1.71
C ASP A 245 -9.14 14.59 -1.73
N PRO A 246 -9.89 14.40 -0.63
CA PRO A 246 -10.90 13.35 -0.54
C PRO A 246 -12.05 13.55 -1.52
N GLY A 247 -12.33 14.80 -1.91
CA GLY A 247 -13.41 15.10 -2.86
C GLY A 247 -13.14 14.59 -4.27
N ARG A 248 -11.88 14.61 -4.71
CA ARG A 248 -11.49 14.07 -6.04
C ARG A 248 -11.55 12.56 -6.06
N ILE A 249 -11.05 11.92 -5.00
CA ILE A 249 -11.12 10.47 -4.82
C ILE A 249 -12.57 10.01 -4.80
N HIS A 250 -13.43 10.66 -4.02
CA HIS A 250 -14.85 10.33 -3.92
C HIS A 250 -15.53 10.38 -5.29
N ARG A 251 -15.34 11.45 -6.06
CA ARG A 251 -15.91 11.55 -7.43
C ARG A 251 -15.41 10.44 -8.35
N SER A 252 -14.16 10.05 -8.25
CA SER A 252 -13.59 8.96 -9.04
C SER A 252 -14.24 7.62 -8.69
N LEU A 253 -14.42 7.34 -7.39
CA LEU A 253 -15.09 6.13 -6.92
C LEU A 253 -16.58 6.11 -7.30
N ASP A 254 -17.29 7.23 -7.18
CA ASP A 254 -18.69 7.35 -7.64
C ASP A 254 -18.83 7.07 -9.13
N ALA A 255 -17.90 7.58 -9.94
CA ALA A 255 -17.88 7.33 -11.37
C ALA A 255 -17.62 5.84 -11.69
N LEU A 256 -16.72 5.18 -10.97
CA LEU A 256 -16.47 3.73 -11.09
C LEU A 256 -17.71 2.92 -10.68
N LYS A 257 -18.37 3.29 -9.59
CA LYS A 257 -19.67 2.70 -9.19
C LYS A 257 -20.75 2.91 -10.24
N GLY A 258 -20.79 4.10 -10.84
CA GLY A 258 -21.71 4.41 -11.96
C GLY A 258 -21.49 3.55 -13.20
N LEU A 259 -20.26 3.02 -13.41
CA LEU A 259 -19.97 2.03 -14.44
C LEU A 259 -20.40 0.61 -14.02
N GLY A 260 -20.71 0.35 -12.75
CA GLY A 260 -21.02 -0.96 -12.19
C GLY A 260 -19.80 -1.72 -11.66
N VAL A 261 -18.64 -1.04 -11.48
CA VAL A 261 -17.44 -1.62 -10.86
C VAL A 261 -17.63 -1.68 -9.35
N ARG A 262 -17.18 -2.76 -8.71
CA ARG A 262 -17.21 -2.89 -7.24
C ARG A 262 -16.01 -2.20 -6.61
N VAL A 263 -16.15 -1.76 -5.37
CA VAL A 263 -15.09 -1.12 -4.59
C VAL A 263 -14.92 -1.83 -3.25
N ALA A 264 -13.71 -2.25 -2.94
CA ALA A 264 -13.33 -2.81 -1.65
C ALA A 264 -12.38 -1.88 -0.90
N LEU A 265 -12.56 -1.79 0.41
CA LEU A 265 -11.65 -1.11 1.30
C LEU A 265 -10.69 -2.13 1.92
N ASP A 266 -9.41 -1.97 1.64
CA ASP A 266 -8.35 -2.88 2.03
C ASP A 266 -7.59 -2.43 3.28
N ASP A 267 -6.88 -3.36 3.95
CA ASP A 267 -6.09 -3.17 5.18
C ASP A 267 -6.89 -2.53 6.32
N PHE A 268 -8.20 -2.79 6.42
CA PHE A 268 -9.06 -2.12 7.40
C PHE A 268 -8.70 -2.49 8.84
N GLY A 269 -8.60 -1.45 9.68
CA GLY A 269 -8.28 -1.55 11.11
C GLY A 269 -6.82 -1.27 11.43
N THR A 270 -5.95 -1.11 10.45
CA THR A 270 -4.53 -0.79 10.66
C THR A 270 -4.24 0.72 10.68
N GLY A 271 -5.20 1.53 10.24
CA GLY A 271 -5.06 2.98 10.08
C GLY A 271 -5.92 3.80 11.05
N PHE A 272 -6.09 5.07 10.73
CA PHE A 272 -6.82 6.07 11.52
C PHE A 272 -8.14 6.50 10.87
N ALA A 273 -8.66 5.77 9.88
CA ALA A 273 -9.92 6.16 9.27
C ALA A 273 -11.07 5.96 10.28
N SER A 274 -11.85 7.02 10.48
CA SER A 274 -13.02 6.96 11.35
C SER A 274 -14.21 6.33 10.60
N LEU A 275 -15.18 5.80 11.36
CA LEU A 275 -16.46 5.32 10.84
C LEU A 275 -17.19 6.38 9.99
N THR A 276 -16.94 7.66 10.25
CA THR A 276 -17.47 8.78 9.46
C THR A 276 -16.89 8.78 8.04
N HIS A 277 -15.63 8.41 7.88
CA HIS A 277 -15.00 8.28 6.56
C HIS A 277 -15.60 7.09 5.81
N LEU A 278 -15.66 5.91 6.45
CA LEU A 278 -16.25 4.70 5.83
C LEU A 278 -17.68 4.95 5.30
N LYS A 279 -18.51 5.66 6.07
CA LYS A 279 -19.89 5.98 5.67
C LYS A 279 -19.97 6.91 4.44
N ARG A 280 -18.94 7.69 4.17
CA ARG A 280 -18.93 8.68 3.07
C ARG A 280 -18.53 8.09 1.74
N PHE A 281 -17.74 7.03 1.73
CA PHE A 281 -17.20 6.46 0.49
C PHE A 281 -18.09 5.32 -0.03
N PRO A 282 -18.28 5.22 -1.36
CA PRO A 282 -19.18 4.24 -1.96
C PRO A 282 -18.49 2.87 -2.09
N VAL A 283 -18.23 2.22 -0.95
CA VAL A 283 -17.63 0.89 -0.87
C VAL A 283 -18.69 -0.22 -0.80
N ASP A 284 -18.37 -1.39 -1.33
CA ASP A 284 -19.22 -2.58 -1.31
C ASP A 284 -18.70 -3.63 -0.34
N ARG A 285 -17.40 -3.64 -0.10
CA ARG A 285 -16.71 -4.69 0.61
C ARG A 285 -15.63 -4.13 1.53
N LEU A 286 -15.39 -4.81 2.63
CA LEU A 286 -14.35 -4.49 3.59
C LEU A 286 -13.43 -5.69 3.73
N LYS A 287 -12.09 -5.50 3.62
CA LYS A 287 -11.10 -6.54 3.80
C LYS A 287 -10.44 -6.36 5.16
N ILE A 288 -10.48 -7.41 6.00
CA ILE A 288 -9.82 -7.44 7.31
C ILE A 288 -8.36 -7.79 7.09
N ASP A 289 -7.45 -6.90 7.51
CA ASP A 289 -6.02 -7.14 7.38
C ASP A 289 -5.56 -8.39 8.11
N ARG A 290 -4.59 -9.07 7.51
CA ARG A 290 -4.01 -10.31 8.02
C ARG A 290 -3.44 -10.20 9.44
N SER A 291 -3.08 -9.01 9.93
CA SER A 291 -2.54 -8.83 11.27
C SER A 291 -3.56 -9.24 12.34
N PHE A 292 -4.86 -9.00 12.12
CA PHE A 292 -5.95 -9.40 13.00
C PHE A 292 -6.34 -10.88 12.84
N ILE A 293 -6.04 -11.48 11.69
CA ILE A 293 -6.37 -12.90 11.43
C ILE A 293 -5.27 -13.83 11.95
N ARG A 294 -4.02 -13.40 11.92
CA ARG A 294 -2.86 -14.21 12.25
C ARG A 294 -2.93 -14.84 13.64
N ALA A 295 -3.35 -14.09 14.66
CA ALA A 295 -3.40 -14.55 16.04
C ALA A 295 -4.82 -14.78 16.57
N ILE A 296 -5.83 -14.80 15.71
CA ILE A 296 -7.26 -14.85 16.06
C ILE A 296 -7.67 -16.07 16.92
N GLU A 297 -6.88 -17.15 16.86
CA GLU A 297 -7.10 -18.39 17.65
C GLU A 297 -6.51 -18.29 19.06
N THR A 298 -5.54 -17.40 19.29
CA THR A 298 -4.76 -17.33 20.53
C THR A 298 -4.85 -15.97 21.22
N ASP A 299 -5.19 -14.92 20.50
CA ASP A 299 -5.33 -13.55 21.00
C ASP A 299 -6.82 -13.16 21.08
N SER A 300 -7.30 -12.88 22.30
CA SER A 300 -8.70 -12.49 22.53
C SER A 300 -9.02 -11.12 21.95
N ASP A 301 -8.05 -10.22 21.85
CA ASP A 301 -8.25 -8.86 21.36
C ASP A 301 -8.37 -8.87 19.85
N ASP A 302 -7.51 -9.59 19.13
CA ASP A 302 -7.62 -9.81 17.69
C ASP A 302 -8.96 -10.49 17.33
N ALA A 303 -9.37 -11.48 18.13
CA ALA A 303 -10.65 -12.16 17.97
C ALA A 303 -11.84 -11.21 18.20
N ALA A 304 -11.78 -10.33 19.19
CA ALA A 304 -12.83 -9.35 19.46
C ALA A 304 -12.89 -8.27 18.36
N ILE A 305 -11.74 -7.77 17.92
CA ILE A 305 -11.62 -6.78 16.84
C ILE A 305 -12.20 -7.36 15.55
N SER A 306 -11.80 -8.57 15.15
CA SER A 306 -12.28 -9.20 13.92
C SER A 306 -13.80 -9.38 13.93
N ARG A 307 -14.40 -9.84 15.05
CA ARG A 307 -15.89 -9.92 15.19
C ARG A 307 -16.55 -8.57 15.11
N ALA A 308 -15.94 -7.54 15.73
CA ALA A 308 -16.49 -6.18 15.69
C ALA A 308 -16.48 -5.62 14.28
N ILE A 309 -15.41 -5.86 13.51
CA ILE A 309 -15.29 -5.45 12.10
C ILE A 309 -16.37 -6.12 11.25
N VAL A 310 -16.56 -7.45 11.38
CA VAL A 310 -17.61 -8.17 10.64
C VAL A 310 -19.00 -7.61 10.97
N GLY A 311 -19.34 -7.44 12.26
CA GLY A 311 -20.63 -6.89 12.68
C GLY A 311 -20.86 -5.45 12.20
N LEU A 312 -19.81 -4.62 12.22
CA LEU A 312 -19.84 -3.26 11.70
C LEU A 312 -20.12 -3.24 10.19
N ALA A 313 -19.36 -4.00 9.42
CA ALA A 313 -19.49 -4.07 7.96
C ALA A 313 -20.93 -4.49 7.57
N HIS A 314 -21.45 -5.55 8.16
CA HIS A 314 -22.81 -6.01 7.91
C HIS A 314 -23.88 -4.98 8.32
N SER A 315 -23.66 -4.25 9.41
CA SER A 315 -24.56 -3.16 9.82
C SER A 315 -24.60 -1.99 8.82
N LEU A 316 -23.55 -1.87 8.00
CA LEU A 316 -23.45 -0.90 6.90
C LEU A 316 -23.84 -1.49 5.54
N GLY A 317 -24.24 -2.76 5.48
CA GLY A 317 -24.61 -3.46 4.25
C GLY A 317 -23.41 -3.82 3.38
N LEU A 318 -22.21 -3.95 3.97
CA LEU A 318 -20.95 -4.31 3.28
C LEU A 318 -20.67 -5.81 3.44
N GLU A 319 -20.11 -6.43 2.40
CA GLU A 319 -19.50 -7.77 2.47
C GLU A 319 -18.13 -7.71 3.15
N VAL A 320 -17.71 -8.83 3.75
CA VAL A 320 -16.41 -8.91 4.44
C VAL A 320 -15.53 -9.99 3.84
N VAL A 321 -14.26 -9.63 3.61
CA VAL A 321 -13.20 -10.56 3.23
C VAL A 321 -12.18 -10.63 4.37
N ALA A 322 -11.85 -11.82 4.85
CA ALA A 322 -10.75 -12.02 5.78
C ALA A 322 -9.48 -12.42 5.04
N GLU A 323 -8.39 -11.70 5.27
CA GLU A 323 -7.11 -11.95 4.63
C GLU A 323 -6.14 -12.74 5.50
N GLY A 324 -5.21 -13.46 4.83
CA GLY A 324 -4.16 -14.19 5.52
C GLY A 324 -4.64 -15.41 6.30
N VAL A 325 -5.72 -16.04 5.87
CA VAL A 325 -6.24 -17.29 6.50
C VAL A 325 -5.33 -18.45 6.12
N GLU A 326 -4.70 -19.07 7.14
CA GLU A 326 -3.70 -20.13 6.97
C GLU A 326 -4.11 -21.45 7.63
N THR A 327 -5.05 -21.42 8.61
CA THR A 327 -5.46 -22.60 9.39
C THR A 327 -6.98 -22.84 9.33
N GLU A 328 -7.37 -24.10 9.53
CA GLU A 328 -8.78 -24.48 9.66
C GLU A 328 -9.44 -23.87 10.90
N GLY A 329 -8.67 -23.61 11.97
CA GLY A 329 -9.15 -22.96 13.18
C GLY A 329 -9.53 -21.49 12.92
N GLN A 330 -8.69 -20.75 12.18
CA GLN A 330 -9.01 -19.40 11.73
C GLN A 330 -10.27 -19.40 10.86
N LEU A 331 -10.41 -20.33 9.92
CA LEU A 331 -11.60 -20.47 9.09
C LEU A 331 -12.85 -20.79 9.90
N ALA A 332 -12.76 -21.67 10.88
CA ALA A 332 -13.88 -22.02 11.77
C ALA A 332 -14.35 -20.80 12.59
N PHE A 333 -13.40 -20.02 13.12
CA PHE A 333 -13.69 -18.79 13.83
C PHE A 333 -14.41 -17.75 12.93
N LEU A 334 -13.88 -17.53 11.72
CA LEU A 334 -14.46 -16.59 10.75
C LEU A 334 -15.88 -17.02 10.32
N ARG A 335 -16.09 -18.32 10.12
CA ARG A 335 -17.41 -18.88 9.84
C ARG A 335 -18.39 -18.62 10.98
N ALA A 336 -17.97 -18.86 12.23
CA ALA A 336 -18.79 -18.61 13.41
C ALA A 336 -19.07 -17.11 13.63
N SER A 337 -18.17 -16.24 13.16
CA SER A 337 -18.33 -14.78 13.20
C SER A 337 -19.17 -14.23 12.05
N GLY A 338 -19.59 -15.06 11.08
CA GLY A 338 -20.41 -14.67 9.94
C GLY A 338 -19.64 -13.98 8.82
N CYS A 339 -18.30 -14.10 8.74
CA CYS A 339 -17.52 -13.53 7.65
C CYS A 339 -17.90 -14.18 6.31
N ASP A 340 -17.98 -13.38 5.22
CA ASP A 340 -18.54 -13.84 3.94
C ASP A 340 -17.50 -14.56 3.09
N THR A 341 -16.29 -14.04 2.99
CA THR A 341 -15.22 -14.51 2.08
C THR A 341 -13.90 -14.59 2.84
N ALA A 342 -13.06 -15.53 2.47
CA ALA A 342 -11.72 -15.67 3.01
C ALA A 342 -10.68 -15.79 1.87
N GLN A 343 -9.50 -15.24 2.14
CA GLN A 343 -8.33 -15.34 1.29
C GLN A 343 -7.12 -15.68 2.14
N GLY A 344 -6.27 -16.58 1.65
CA GLY A 344 -5.05 -16.96 2.37
C GLY A 344 -4.45 -18.26 1.86
N TYR A 345 -3.33 -18.65 2.47
CA TYR A 345 -2.60 -19.83 2.02
C TYR A 345 -3.34 -21.16 2.27
N LEU A 346 -4.36 -21.15 3.12
CA LEU A 346 -5.26 -22.29 3.29
C LEU A 346 -5.98 -22.64 1.96
N PHE A 347 -6.37 -21.62 1.18
CA PHE A 347 -7.11 -21.78 -0.08
C PHE A 347 -6.20 -21.83 -1.31
N GLY A 348 -5.07 -21.11 -1.23
CA GLY A 348 -4.06 -21.09 -2.31
C GLY A 348 -3.10 -19.91 -2.17
N ARG A 349 -1.88 -20.13 -2.62
CA ARG A 349 -0.90 -19.06 -2.77
C ARG A 349 -1.19 -18.29 -4.06
N PRO A 350 -0.71 -17.03 -4.16
CA PRO A 350 -0.71 -16.34 -5.44
C PRO A 350 0.05 -17.16 -6.50
N GLU A 351 -0.61 -17.49 -7.61
CA GLU A 351 -0.08 -18.32 -8.68
C GLU A 351 -0.17 -17.59 -10.04
N PRO A 352 0.68 -17.91 -11.03
CA PRO A 352 0.56 -17.34 -12.37
C PRO A 352 -0.85 -17.52 -12.95
N ALA A 353 -1.31 -16.58 -13.77
CA ALA A 353 -2.68 -16.59 -14.32
C ALA A 353 -3.05 -17.89 -15.03
N GLY A 354 -2.09 -18.53 -15.74
CA GLY A 354 -2.32 -19.83 -16.39
C GLY A 354 -2.53 -20.98 -15.40
N GLU A 355 -1.89 -20.96 -14.24
CA GLU A 355 -2.09 -21.95 -13.17
C GLU A 355 -3.43 -21.79 -12.48
N ALA A 356 -3.81 -20.52 -12.19
CA ALA A 356 -5.12 -20.18 -11.66
C ALA A 356 -6.26 -20.66 -12.59
N GLN A 357 -6.10 -20.45 -13.90
CA GLN A 357 -7.01 -20.95 -14.92
C GLN A 357 -7.09 -22.47 -14.93
N ALA A 358 -5.94 -23.17 -14.84
CA ALA A 358 -5.90 -24.63 -14.75
C ALA A 358 -6.56 -25.15 -13.46
N ARG A 359 -6.46 -24.42 -12.35
CA ARG A 359 -7.17 -24.72 -11.10
C ARG A 359 -8.69 -24.68 -11.29
N LEU A 360 -9.22 -23.61 -11.91
CA LEU A 360 -10.65 -23.50 -12.20
C LEU A 360 -11.15 -24.64 -13.13
N ARG A 361 -10.35 -25.02 -14.15
CA ARG A 361 -10.69 -26.16 -15.01
C ARG A 361 -10.83 -27.46 -14.20
N ARG A 362 -9.89 -27.72 -13.27
CA ARG A 362 -9.95 -28.90 -12.39
C ARG A 362 -11.16 -28.86 -11.46
N ALA A 363 -11.43 -27.70 -10.85
CA ALA A 363 -12.59 -27.52 -9.97
C ALA A 363 -13.92 -27.74 -10.74
N ARG A 364 -14.01 -27.23 -11.97
CA ARG A 364 -15.17 -27.47 -12.85
C ARG A 364 -15.34 -28.96 -13.21
N ALA A 365 -14.27 -29.63 -13.59
CA ALA A 365 -14.30 -31.06 -13.92
C ALA A 365 -14.70 -31.94 -12.72
N ALA A 366 -14.36 -31.49 -11.50
CA ALA A 366 -14.74 -32.16 -10.25
C ALA A 366 -16.17 -31.81 -9.75
N GLY A 367 -16.92 -30.94 -10.48
CA GLY A 367 -18.26 -30.50 -10.06
C GLY A 367 -18.28 -29.54 -8.86
N LEU A 368 -17.11 -28.97 -8.52
CA LEU A 368 -16.94 -28.06 -7.37
C LEU A 368 -17.25 -26.58 -7.72
N LEU A 369 -17.51 -26.27 -8.99
CA LEU A 369 -17.99 -24.97 -9.44
C LEU A 369 -19.48 -25.04 -9.77
N PRO A 370 -20.31 -24.06 -9.39
CA PRO A 370 -21.72 -24.06 -9.74
C PRO A 370 -21.89 -24.07 -11.27
N LEU A 371 -22.71 -25.00 -11.75
CA LEU A 371 -22.94 -25.22 -13.17
C LEU A 371 -23.80 -24.13 -13.83
N GLU A 372 -24.60 -23.39 -13.07
CA GLU A 372 -25.43 -22.28 -13.58
C GLU A 372 -25.86 -21.34 -12.47
N ALA A 373 -25.69 -20.00 -12.71
CA ALA A 373 -26.70 -19.04 -12.35
C ALA A 373 -27.30 -18.54 -13.67
N ALA A 374 -28.56 -18.85 -13.88
CA ALA A 374 -29.36 -18.41 -15.02
C ALA A 374 -29.51 -16.90 -15.06
#